data_dff5f0912bc19229a5d65a4d7c8f881a
#
_entry.id   dff5f0912bc19229a5d65a4d7c8f881a
#
_cell.length_a   1.000
_cell.length_b   1.000
_cell.length_c   1.000
_cell.angle_alpha   90.00
_cell.angle_beta   90.00
_cell.angle_gamma   90.00
#
_symmetry.space_group_name_H-M   'P 1'
#
loop_
_entity.id
_entity.type
_entity.pdbx_description
1 polymer ?
#
loop_
_entity_poly.entity_id
_entity_poly.type
_entity_poly.pdbx_seq_one_letter_code
_entity_poly.pdbx_strand_id
1 'polypeptide(L)'
;MSRPSWLVGLVAMAAVVLFTSDTLAQKNAVKPIKEWTGSLEDEKLAKGAPECITSAKGLEKLWKAWKLPDKAPEVNFTKEIVILTTTGGSKLKLFATLDEKGNLRVGGLGTSDLRPGFRYVIATVSKEGVKMVNGKELPKE
;
A
#
# COMPACT_ATOMS: atom_id res chain seq x y z
N MET A 1 -16.05 -18.45 -53.77
CA MET A 1 -16.26 -18.40 -53.33
C MET A 1 -15.95 -18.23 -52.13
N SER A 2 -15.76 -18.04 -51.44
CA SER A 2 -15.45 -17.83 -50.48
C SER A 2 -15.61 -17.79 -49.41
N ARG A 3 -15.42 -17.67 -48.72
CA ARG A 3 -15.52 -17.53 -47.83
C ARG A 3 -15.33 -17.77 -46.61
N PRO A 4 -14.95 -18.08 -45.96
CA PRO A 4 -14.95 -18.47 -44.67
C PRO A 4 -13.98 -17.86 -43.73
N SER A 5 -13.30 -16.88 -44.02
CA SER A 5 -12.30 -16.22 -43.15
C SER A 5 -12.87 -15.63 -41.86
N TRP A 6 -14.17 -15.53 -41.78
CA TRP A 6 -14.80 -14.97 -40.59
C TRP A 6 -14.91 -15.95 -39.41
N LEU A 7 -14.56 -17.18 -39.62
CA LEU A 7 -14.54 -18.17 -38.55
C LEU A 7 -13.42 -17.93 -37.52
N VAL A 8 -12.40 -17.21 -37.92
CA VAL A 8 -11.25 -16.96 -37.06
C VAL A 8 -11.58 -16.02 -35.88
N GLY A 9 -12.55 -15.16 -36.07
CA GLY A 9 -12.90 -14.20 -35.02
C GLY A 9 -13.51 -14.79 -33.76
N LEU A 10 -14.09 -15.98 -33.88
CA LEU A 10 -14.73 -16.62 -32.70
C LEU A 10 -13.76 -17.16 -31.69
N VAL A 11 -12.56 -17.52 -32.13
CA VAL A 11 -11.56 -18.10 -31.21
C VAL A 11 -10.99 -17.06 -30.25
N ALA A 12 -10.89 -15.84 -30.67
CA ALA A 12 -10.31 -14.77 -29.88
C ALA A 12 -11.15 -14.44 -28.64
N MET A 13 -12.44 -14.61 -28.70
CA MET A 13 -13.32 -14.27 -27.57
C MET A 13 -13.20 -15.25 -26.41
N ALA A 14 -12.90 -16.50 -26.68
CA ALA A 14 -12.76 -17.50 -25.63
C ALA A 14 -11.55 -17.25 -24.74
N ALA A 15 -10.49 -16.67 -25.28
CA ALA A 15 -9.28 -16.39 -24.50
C ALA A 15 -9.48 -15.29 -23.46
N VAL A 16 -10.35 -14.33 -23.76
CA VAL A 16 -10.61 -13.20 -22.85
C VAL A 16 -11.32 -13.65 -21.58
N VAL A 17 -12.19 -14.63 -21.69
CA VAL A 17 -12.97 -15.12 -20.55
C VAL A 17 -12.10 -15.79 -19.50
N LEU A 18 -11.01 -16.43 -19.90
CA LEU A 18 -10.11 -17.14 -18.99
C LEU A 18 -9.36 -16.21 -18.05
N PHE A 19 -9.14 -14.96 -18.41
CA PHE A 19 -8.39 -14.01 -17.59
C PHE A 19 -9.26 -13.21 -16.63
N THR A 20 -10.58 -13.24 -16.77
CA THR A 20 -11.45 -12.41 -15.94
C THR A 20 -11.46 -12.82 -14.48
N SER A 21 -11.34 -14.11 -14.17
CA SER A 21 -11.34 -14.58 -12.78
C SER A 21 -10.07 -14.16 -12.03
N ASP A 22 -8.92 -14.22 -12.69
CA ASP A 22 -7.66 -13.80 -12.07
C ASP A 22 -7.61 -12.30 -11.87
N THR A 23 -8.19 -11.54 -12.79
CA THR A 23 -8.22 -10.08 -12.70
C THR A 23 -9.06 -9.59 -11.53
N LEU A 24 -10.14 -10.28 -11.21
CA LEU A 24 -11.01 -9.91 -10.09
C LEU A 24 -10.32 -10.03 -8.74
N ALA A 25 -9.49 -11.06 -8.55
CA ALA A 25 -8.74 -11.25 -7.31
C ALA A 25 -7.68 -10.15 -7.11
N GLN A 26 -7.12 -9.61 -8.19
CA GLN A 26 -6.09 -8.59 -8.14
C GLN A 26 -6.62 -7.15 -8.13
N LYS A 27 -7.89 -6.95 -8.47
CA LYS A 27 -8.48 -5.60 -8.55
C LYS A 27 -8.44 -4.83 -7.24
N ASN A 28 -8.54 -5.52 -6.13
CA ASN A 28 -8.57 -4.88 -4.83
C ASN A 28 -7.18 -4.59 -4.26
N ALA A 29 -6.15 -5.22 -4.80
CA ALA A 29 -4.79 -5.02 -4.35
C ALA A 29 -4.26 -3.67 -4.85
N VAL A 30 -3.70 -2.89 -3.93
CA VAL A 30 -3.10 -1.60 -4.24
C VAL A 30 -1.58 -1.75 -4.19
N LYS A 31 -0.91 -1.42 -5.28
CA LYS A 31 0.55 -1.50 -5.35
C LYS A 31 1.17 -0.20 -4.85
N PRO A 32 2.17 -0.28 -3.99
CA PRO A 32 2.91 0.91 -3.59
C PRO A 32 3.62 1.56 -4.78
N ILE A 33 3.65 2.88 -4.77
CA ILE A 33 4.38 3.65 -5.79
C ILE A 33 5.85 3.75 -5.39
N LYS A 34 6.10 4.05 -4.11
CA LYS A 34 7.43 4.10 -3.52
C LYS A 34 7.39 3.45 -2.14
N GLU A 35 8.49 2.83 -1.74
CA GLU A 35 8.61 2.20 -0.43
C GLU A 35 9.94 2.58 0.23
N TRP A 36 9.89 2.76 1.55
CA TRP A 36 11.07 2.92 2.39
C TRP A 36 10.99 1.89 3.50
N THR A 37 12.06 1.16 3.70
CA THR A 37 12.11 0.10 4.71
C THR A 37 13.31 0.31 5.60
N GLY A 38 13.21 -0.17 6.83
CA GLY A 38 14.32 -0.09 7.77
C GLY A 38 13.93 -0.66 9.12
N SER A 39 14.81 -0.46 10.07
CA SER A 39 14.60 -0.91 11.45
C SER A 39 15.03 0.19 12.42
N LEU A 40 14.34 0.24 13.57
CA LEU A 40 14.64 1.18 14.66
C LEU A 40 14.70 0.41 15.97
N GLU A 41 15.52 0.90 16.90
CA GLU A 41 15.73 0.22 18.17
C GLU A 41 14.67 0.51 19.22
N ASP A 42 14.08 1.70 19.19
CA ASP A 42 13.09 2.11 20.20
C ASP A 42 11.69 1.64 19.84
N GLU A 43 11.27 0.56 20.48
CA GLU A 43 9.95 -0.05 20.28
C GLU A 43 8.78 0.89 20.59
N LYS A 44 9.00 1.89 21.41
CA LYS A 44 7.95 2.84 21.78
C LYS A 44 7.51 3.68 20.59
N LEU A 45 8.40 3.91 19.65
CA LEU A 45 8.09 4.69 18.45
C LEU A 45 7.05 3.99 17.56
N ALA A 46 7.06 2.66 17.54
CA ALA A 46 6.08 1.89 16.75
C ALA A 46 4.66 2.08 17.28
N LYS A 47 4.51 2.20 18.59
CA LYS A 47 3.19 2.34 19.21
C LYS A 47 2.51 3.67 18.90
N GLY A 48 3.30 4.71 18.69
CA GLY A 48 2.79 6.04 18.37
C GLY A 48 2.70 6.31 16.87
N ALA A 49 3.00 5.34 16.02
CA ALA A 49 3.03 5.53 14.59
C ALA A 49 1.62 5.73 14.01
N PRO A 50 1.40 6.72 13.13
CA PRO A 50 0.14 6.86 12.45
C PRO A 50 -0.04 5.75 11.41
N GLU A 51 -1.26 5.38 11.13
CA GLU A 51 -1.55 4.38 10.08
C GLU A 51 -1.47 4.99 8.67
N CYS A 52 -1.72 6.29 8.58
CA CYS A 52 -1.78 7.00 7.32
C CYS A 52 -1.32 8.45 7.53
N ILE A 53 -0.63 8.98 6.53
CA ILE A 53 -0.19 10.37 6.52
C ILE A 53 -0.69 11.02 5.23
N THR A 54 -1.33 12.17 5.33
CA THR A 54 -1.96 12.87 4.21
C THR A 54 -1.36 14.23 3.93
N SER A 55 -0.30 14.61 4.65
CA SER A 55 0.36 15.90 4.45
C SER A 55 1.87 15.80 4.56
N ALA A 56 2.55 16.74 3.90
CA ALA A 56 4.01 16.85 4.00
C ALA A 56 4.46 17.11 5.44
N LYS A 57 3.70 17.91 6.16
CA LYS A 57 3.98 18.23 7.56
C LYS A 57 3.92 17.01 8.46
N GLY A 58 2.92 16.15 8.25
CA GLY A 58 2.79 14.88 8.99
C GLY A 58 3.95 13.93 8.68
N LEU A 59 4.36 13.87 7.43
CA LEU A 59 5.50 13.03 7.02
C LEU A 59 6.81 13.54 7.63
N GLU A 60 7.03 14.85 7.67
CA GLU A 60 8.20 15.42 8.32
C GLU A 60 8.23 15.14 9.82
N LYS A 61 7.07 15.20 10.47
CA LYS A 61 6.97 14.87 11.89
C LYS A 61 7.40 13.43 12.15
N LEU A 62 6.94 12.50 11.31
CA LEU A 62 7.32 11.10 11.44
C LEU A 62 8.82 10.92 11.25
N TRP A 63 9.38 11.56 10.22
CA TRP A 63 10.80 11.48 9.90
C TRP A 63 11.68 11.97 11.05
N LYS A 64 11.29 13.08 11.66
CA LYS A 64 11.99 13.64 12.82
C LYS A 64 11.81 12.78 14.07
N ALA A 65 10.59 12.31 14.33
CA ALA A 65 10.30 11.49 15.51
C ALA A 65 11.08 10.19 15.50
N TRP A 66 11.20 9.59 14.33
CA TRP A 66 11.94 8.33 14.16
C TRP A 66 13.42 8.54 13.88
N LYS A 67 13.86 9.78 13.80
CA LYS A 67 15.27 10.14 13.52
C LYS A 67 15.82 9.44 12.29
N LEU A 68 15.01 9.38 11.24
CA LEU A 68 15.40 8.74 10.01
C LEU A 68 16.47 9.56 9.28
N PRO A 69 17.42 8.89 8.58
CA PRO A 69 18.46 9.61 7.84
C PRO A 69 17.84 10.38 6.69
N ASP A 70 18.54 11.43 6.28
CA ASP A 70 18.13 12.30 5.18
C ASP A 70 16.85 13.11 5.50
N LYS A 71 16.39 13.84 4.51
CA LYS A 71 15.16 14.60 4.62
C LYS A 71 13.98 13.70 4.30
N ALA A 72 12.81 14.04 4.84
CA ALA A 72 11.57 13.37 4.47
C ALA A 72 11.40 13.47 2.94
N PRO A 73 10.98 12.38 2.29
CA PRO A 73 10.82 12.39 0.85
C PRO A 73 9.69 13.33 0.40
N GLU A 74 9.82 13.84 -0.81
CA GLU A 74 8.76 14.62 -1.40
C GLU A 74 7.65 13.71 -1.92
N VAL A 75 6.42 13.96 -1.48
CA VAL A 75 5.25 13.20 -1.87
C VAL A 75 4.17 14.19 -2.33
N ASN A 76 3.54 13.87 -3.46
CA ASN A 76 2.45 14.68 -3.96
C ASN A 76 1.14 14.28 -3.27
N PHE A 77 0.83 14.90 -2.16
CA PHE A 77 -0.35 14.56 -1.35
C PHE A 77 -1.70 14.90 -2.00
N THR A 78 -1.71 15.55 -3.14
CA THR A 78 -2.94 15.72 -3.92
C THR A 78 -3.33 14.43 -4.66
N LYS A 79 -2.34 13.58 -4.96
CA LYS A 79 -2.53 12.34 -5.72
C LYS A 79 -2.20 11.09 -4.93
N GLU A 80 -1.39 11.20 -3.87
CA GLU A 80 -0.88 10.08 -3.11
C GLU A 80 -1.07 10.27 -1.63
N ILE A 81 -1.12 9.17 -0.90
CA ILE A 81 -1.07 9.17 0.56
C ILE A 81 0.06 8.24 1.01
N VAL A 82 0.53 8.46 2.21
CA VAL A 82 1.55 7.61 2.83
C VAL A 82 0.88 6.66 3.80
N ILE A 83 1.22 5.39 3.69
CA ILE A 83 0.77 4.34 4.61
C ILE A 83 2.00 3.67 5.19
N LEU A 84 1.86 3.08 6.37
CA LEU A 84 2.98 2.42 7.01
C LEU A 84 2.52 1.26 7.87
N THR A 85 3.43 0.31 8.09
CA THR A 85 3.22 -0.81 8.98
C THR A 85 4.53 -1.14 9.68
N THR A 86 4.43 -1.78 10.84
CA THR A 86 5.59 -2.15 11.67
C THR A 86 5.46 -3.58 12.15
N THR A 87 6.59 -4.18 12.52
CA THR A 87 6.64 -5.51 13.13
C THR A 87 7.83 -5.65 14.05
N GLY A 88 7.69 -6.47 15.09
CA GLY A 88 8.83 -6.89 15.92
C GLY A 88 9.64 -8.04 15.31
N GLY A 89 9.18 -8.64 14.22
CA GLY A 89 9.89 -9.71 13.54
C GLY A 89 11.04 -9.21 12.67
N SER A 90 11.82 -10.14 12.15
CA SER A 90 13.00 -9.80 11.33
C SER A 90 12.65 -9.37 9.90
N LYS A 91 11.49 -9.78 9.39
CA LYS A 91 11.04 -9.45 8.04
C LYS A 91 9.64 -8.88 8.06
N LEU A 92 9.38 -7.96 7.16
CA LEU A 92 8.09 -7.30 7.06
C LEU A 92 7.76 -7.01 5.60
N LYS A 93 6.52 -7.32 5.22
CA LYS A 93 5.98 -6.96 3.92
C LYS A 93 4.65 -6.23 4.13
N LEU A 94 4.53 -5.06 3.50
CA LEU A 94 3.29 -4.29 3.55
C LEU A 94 2.35 -4.76 2.46
N PHE A 95 1.06 -4.82 2.79
CA PHE A 95 0.02 -5.04 1.80
C PHE A 95 -1.10 -4.01 1.99
N ALA A 96 -1.79 -3.70 0.90
CA ALA A 96 -2.92 -2.79 0.93
C ALA A 96 -3.98 -3.26 -0.06
N THR A 97 -5.24 -3.18 0.35
CA THR A 97 -6.38 -3.50 -0.50
C THR A 97 -7.43 -2.40 -0.36
N LEU A 98 -8.06 -2.02 -1.47
CA LEU A 98 -9.10 -0.99 -1.49
C LEU A 98 -10.43 -1.65 -1.81
N ASP A 99 -11.43 -1.45 -0.94
CA ASP A 99 -12.76 -2.00 -1.17
C ASP A 99 -13.66 -1.02 -1.96
N GLU A 100 -14.84 -1.45 -2.30
CA GLU A 100 -15.80 -0.66 -3.07
C GLU A 100 -16.29 0.58 -2.34
N LYS A 101 -16.21 0.58 -1.03
CA LYS A 101 -16.64 1.71 -0.19
C LYS A 101 -15.58 2.78 -0.01
N GLY A 102 -14.38 2.55 -0.53
CA GLY A 102 -13.27 3.47 -0.39
C GLY A 102 -12.45 3.27 0.86
N ASN A 103 -12.61 2.13 1.54
CA ASN A 103 -11.80 1.79 2.70
C ASN A 103 -10.53 1.08 2.26
N LEU A 104 -9.39 1.71 2.49
CA LEU A 104 -8.08 1.13 2.22
C LEU A 104 -7.64 0.33 3.45
N ARG A 105 -7.53 -0.98 3.29
CA ARG A 105 -7.02 -1.85 4.35
C ARG A 105 -5.52 -1.98 4.19
N VAL A 106 -4.80 -1.58 5.21
CA VAL A 106 -3.34 -1.64 5.24
C VAL A 106 -2.92 -2.61 6.34
N GLY A 107 -2.02 -3.50 6.00
CA GLY A 107 -1.51 -4.45 6.96
C GLY A 107 -0.09 -4.85 6.64
N GLY A 108 0.50 -5.60 7.55
CA GLY A 108 1.86 -6.12 7.40
C GLY A 108 1.89 -7.62 7.65
N LEU A 109 2.68 -8.29 6.83
CA LEU A 109 3.02 -9.70 7.05
C LEU A 109 4.43 -9.72 7.62
N GLY A 110 4.52 -9.99 8.91
CA GLY A 110 5.80 -10.07 9.62
C GLY A 110 6.13 -11.49 10.01
N THR A 111 7.41 -11.75 10.23
CA THR A 111 7.86 -13.03 10.76
C THR A 111 7.55 -13.12 12.25
N SER A 112 7.39 -14.34 12.75
CA SER A 112 7.03 -14.58 14.15
C SER A 112 8.22 -14.54 15.12
N ASP A 113 9.44 -14.40 14.62
CA ASP A 113 10.61 -14.25 15.46
C ASP A 113 10.62 -12.87 16.13
N LEU A 114 11.07 -12.81 17.37
CA LEU A 114 11.19 -11.55 18.10
C LEU A 114 12.61 -11.04 17.99
N ARG A 115 12.75 -9.80 17.52
CA ARG A 115 14.02 -9.11 17.42
C ARG A 115 13.96 -7.80 18.21
N PRO A 116 15.07 -7.33 18.75
CA PRO A 116 15.08 -6.02 19.42
C PRO A 116 14.64 -4.91 18.45
N GLY A 117 13.90 -3.93 18.97
CA GLY A 117 13.38 -2.85 18.15
C GLY A 117 12.22 -3.28 17.27
N PHE A 118 12.06 -2.59 16.16
CA PHE A 118 11.02 -2.91 15.18
C PHE A 118 11.49 -2.62 13.76
N ARG A 119 10.85 -3.29 12.81
CA ARG A 119 11.03 -3.02 11.37
C ARG A 119 9.84 -2.26 10.88
N TYR A 120 10.05 -1.43 9.87
CA TYR A 120 8.98 -0.65 9.27
C TYR A 120 9.02 -0.72 7.76
N VAL A 121 7.84 -0.56 7.16
CA VAL A 121 7.68 -0.26 5.74
C VAL A 121 6.79 0.98 5.65
N ILE A 122 7.30 2.01 5.01
CA ILE A 122 6.58 3.24 4.70
C ILE A 122 6.40 3.25 3.19
N ALA A 123 5.18 3.47 2.73
CA ALA A 123 4.90 3.40 1.29
C ALA A 123 3.96 4.52 0.88
N THR A 124 4.06 4.94 -0.39
CA THR A 124 3.07 5.81 -1.00
C THR A 124 2.16 4.99 -1.89
N VAL A 125 0.89 5.30 -1.85
CA VAL A 125 -0.11 4.68 -2.72
C VAL A 125 -1.01 5.76 -3.31
N SER A 126 -1.69 5.44 -4.41
CA SER A 126 -2.64 6.37 -5.01
C SER A 126 -3.76 6.72 -4.03
N LYS A 127 -4.08 8.00 -3.96
CA LYS A 127 -5.19 8.51 -3.14
C LYS A 127 -6.55 8.28 -3.82
N GLU A 128 -6.55 7.99 -5.11
CA GLU A 128 -7.77 7.84 -5.89
C GLU A 128 -8.68 6.75 -5.31
N GLY A 129 -9.91 7.14 -5.02
CA GLY A 129 -10.91 6.23 -4.48
C GLY A 129 -10.77 5.94 -2.98
N VAL A 130 -9.77 6.49 -2.31
CA VAL A 130 -9.55 6.26 -0.88
C VAL A 130 -10.32 7.28 -0.06
N LYS A 131 -11.25 6.82 0.77
CA LYS A 131 -12.03 7.66 1.68
C LYS A 131 -11.65 7.40 3.14
N MET A 132 -11.22 6.19 3.45
CA MET A 132 -10.86 5.76 4.79
C MET A 132 -9.63 4.86 4.74
N VAL A 133 -8.92 4.77 5.85
CA VAL A 133 -7.82 3.82 6.03
C VAL A 133 -8.11 3.02 7.29
N ASN A 134 -8.17 1.70 7.15
CA ASN A 134 -8.48 0.77 8.23
C ASN A 134 -9.76 1.14 8.99
N GLY A 135 -10.78 1.60 8.25
CA GLY A 135 -12.06 1.98 8.81
C GLY A 135 -12.12 3.36 9.46
N LYS A 136 -11.04 4.11 9.41
CA LYS A 136 -10.97 5.47 9.97
C LYS A 136 -10.89 6.50 8.85
N GLU A 137 -11.51 7.64 9.06
CA GLU A 137 -11.43 8.74 8.11
C GLU A 137 -9.99 9.21 7.95
N LEU A 138 -9.67 9.74 6.76
CA LEU A 138 -8.35 10.31 6.50
C LEU A 138 -8.11 11.49 7.45
N PRO A 139 -6.87 11.63 7.97
CA PRO A 139 -6.54 12.78 8.81
C PRO A 139 -6.81 14.09 8.10
N LYS A 140 -7.37 15.03 8.83
CA LYS A 140 -7.56 16.40 8.36
C LYS A 140 -6.41 17.23 8.93
N GLU A 141 -5.59 17.75 8.07
CA GLU A 141 -4.45 18.57 8.47
C GLU A 141 -4.48 19.94 7.79
#